data_8690d03cae47129b246316f450191aae
#
_entry.id   8690d03cae47129b246316f450191aae
#
_cell.length_a   1.000
_cell.length_b   1.000
_cell.length_c   1.000
_cell.angle_alpha   90.00
_cell.angle_beta   90.00
_cell.angle_gamma   90.00
#
_symmetry.space_group_name_H-M   'P 1'
#
loop_
_entity.id
_entity.type
_entity.pdbx_description
1 polymer ?
#
loop_
_entity_poly.entity_id
_entity_poly.type
_entity_poly.pdbx_seq_one_letter_code
_entity_poly.pdbx_strand_id
1 'polypeptide(L)'
;KRDSVNRRLIRASQSIIEYSMSGSDADDSVAYAEKLIFDISKKADTSALVDMREDESYDSVLHKFEVISRDKDALRGVNTGFTKLDRITNGLQKSDFIVLAARPGVGKTTIGMNIIEHAALVDNRVCAIFSLEMPRVQLAQRLLCSFARVSMSHAMAGTLSQSDWKKLWKASSELKKARIYIDDSSQITPAEILSKCRRLKSRKEGLDLVMIDY
;
A
#
# COMPACT_ATOMS: atom_id res chain seq x y z
N LYS A 1 -3.69 10.27 -33.19
CA LYS A 1 -3.38 9.68 -31.86
C LYS A 1 -3.90 8.23 -31.70
N ARG A 2 -5.20 7.96 -32.03
CA ARG A 2 -5.80 6.60 -31.92
C ARG A 2 -5.02 5.52 -32.71
N ASP A 3 -4.62 5.79 -33.94
CA ASP A 3 -3.87 4.85 -34.79
C ASP A 3 -2.45 4.55 -34.27
N SER A 4 -1.87 5.47 -33.53
CA SER A 4 -0.54 5.28 -32.91
C SER A 4 -0.59 4.32 -31.72
N VAL A 5 -1.62 4.39 -30.90
CA VAL A 5 -1.84 3.49 -29.76
C VAL A 5 -2.17 2.08 -30.26
N ASN A 6 -3.07 1.96 -31.23
CA ASN A 6 -3.43 0.68 -31.82
C ASN A 6 -2.22 -0.04 -32.46
N ARG A 7 -1.36 0.68 -33.19
CA ARG A 7 -0.14 0.13 -33.74
C ARG A 7 0.85 -0.36 -32.67
N ARG A 8 0.94 0.36 -31.53
CA ARG A 8 1.77 -0.08 -30.40
C ARG A 8 1.17 -1.32 -29.72
N LEU A 9 -0.14 -1.37 -29.53
CA LEU A 9 -0.82 -2.54 -29.00
C LEU A 9 -0.60 -3.77 -29.87
N ILE A 10 -0.71 -3.64 -31.20
CA ILE A 10 -0.46 -4.74 -32.15
C ILE A 10 0.99 -5.26 -31.99
N ARG A 11 1.98 -4.34 -31.96
CA ARG A 11 3.39 -4.74 -31.78
C ARG A 11 3.64 -5.42 -30.44
N ALA A 12 3.07 -4.87 -29.35
CA ALA A 12 3.20 -5.49 -28.06
C ALA A 12 2.56 -6.89 -28.00
N SER A 13 1.39 -7.07 -28.62
CA SER A 13 0.75 -8.39 -28.73
C SER A 13 1.61 -9.40 -29.48
N GLN A 14 2.25 -8.98 -30.57
CA GLN A 14 3.20 -9.84 -31.31
C GLN A 14 4.40 -10.23 -30.43
N SER A 15 5.00 -9.27 -29.72
CA SER A 15 6.13 -9.56 -28.82
C SER A 15 5.73 -10.45 -27.66
N ILE A 16 4.51 -10.33 -27.15
CA ILE A 16 3.97 -11.22 -26.08
C ILE A 16 3.84 -12.65 -26.63
N ILE A 17 3.30 -12.80 -27.84
CA ILE A 17 3.15 -14.12 -28.48
C ILE A 17 4.54 -14.78 -28.68
N GLU A 18 5.50 -14.03 -29.23
CA GLU A 18 6.87 -14.52 -29.48
C GLU A 18 7.54 -14.95 -28.16
N TYR A 19 7.44 -14.12 -27.10
CA TYR A 19 8.03 -14.42 -25.81
C TYR A 19 7.38 -15.65 -25.14
N SER A 20 6.06 -15.79 -25.21
CA SER A 20 5.35 -16.95 -24.67
C SER A 20 5.65 -18.25 -25.43
N MET A 21 5.95 -18.15 -26.74
CA MET A 21 6.34 -19.31 -27.57
C MET A 21 7.82 -19.70 -27.39
N SER A 22 8.66 -18.84 -26.80
CA SER A 22 10.09 -19.12 -26.59
C SER A 22 10.39 -20.11 -25.46
N GLY A 23 9.35 -20.65 -24.78
CA GLY A 23 9.52 -21.60 -23.69
C GLY A 23 9.77 -20.97 -22.33
N SER A 24 9.49 -19.66 -22.19
CA SER A 24 9.53 -18.94 -20.90
C SER A 24 8.46 -19.47 -19.95
N ASP A 25 8.72 -19.35 -18.64
CA ASP A 25 7.73 -19.72 -17.62
C ASP A 25 6.46 -18.86 -17.73
N ALA A 26 5.33 -19.40 -17.29
CA ALA A 26 4.04 -18.72 -17.38
C ALA A 26 4.02 -17.40 -16.61
N ASP A 27 4.63 -17.37 -15.42
CA ASP A 27 4.71 -16.16 -14.60
C ASP A 27 5.59 -15.08 -15.23
N ASP A 28 6.69 -15.47 -15.87
CA ASP A 28 7.57 -14.55 -16.61
C ASP A 28 6.86 -13.97 -17.85
N SER A 29 6.09 -14.81 -18.55
CA SER A 29 5.29 -14.38 -19.71
C SER A 29 4.22 -13.36 -19.32
N VAL A 30 3.55 -13.55 -18.20
CA VAL A 30 2.56 -12.61 -17.65
C VAL A 30 3.24 -11.30 -17.24
N ALA A 31 4.37 -11.36 -16.52
CA ALA A 31 5.11 -10.16 -16.12
C ALA A 31 5.60 -9.34 -17.32
N TYR A 32 6.09 -10.03 -18.37
CA TYR A 32 6.50 -9.38 -19.62
C TYR A 32 5.32 -8.69 -20.33
N ALA A 33 4.16 -9.36 -20.41
CA ALA A 33 2.97 -8.79 -21.01
C ALA A 33 2.46 -7.54 -20.25
N GLU A 34 2.40 -7.62 -18.92
CA GLU A 34 2.04 -6.48 -18.06
C GLU A 34 2.97 -5.28 -18.27
N LYS A 35 4.29 -5.52 -18.36
CA LYS A 35 5.28 -4.47 -18.61
C LYS A 35 5.03 -3.76 -19.95
N LEU A 36 4.83 -4.51 -21.04
CA LEU A 36 4.59 -3.93 -22.37
C LEU A 36 3.30 -3.11 -22.43
N ILE A 37 2.22 -3.62 -21.83
CA ILE A 37 0.93 -2.91 -21.78
C ILE A 37 1.06 -1.63 -20.94
N PHE A 38 1.79 -1.70 -19.83
CA PHE A 38 2.06 -0.54 -18.99
C PHE A 38 2.83 0.55 -19.70
N ASP A 39 3.89 0.18 -20.45
CA ASP A 39 4.70 1.14 -21.20
C ASP A 39 3.88 1.84 -22.31
N ILE A 40 2.90 1.16 -22.89
CA ILE A 40 1.97 1.76 -23.83
C ILE A 40 1.06 2.77 -23.13
N SER A 41 0.51 2.40 -21.98
CA SER A 41 -0.35 3.24 -21.16
C SER A 41 0.41 4.49 -20.68
N LYS A 42 1.62 4.32 -20.15
CA LYS A 42 2.46 5.42 -19.66
C LYS A 42 2.86 6.41 -20.77
N LYS A 43 3.16 5.92 -21.99
CA LYS A 43 3.47 6.79 -23.15
C LYS A 43 2.25 7.47 -23.76
N ALA A 44 1.06 6.98 -23.50
CA ALA A 44 -0.18 7.69 -23.85
C ALA A 44 -0.41 8.91 -22.95
N ASP A 45 0.10 8.87 -21.72
CA ASP A 45 0.01 9.92 -20.69
C ASP A 45 1.27 10.80 -20.59
N THR A 46 2.26 10.69 -21.49
CA THR A 46 3.33 11.68 -21.56
C THR A 46 2.72 13.00 -22.00
N SER A 47 2.24 13.72 -21.00
CA SER A 47 1.71 15.05 -21.09
C SER A 47 2.70 15.98 -21.83
N ALA A 48 2.24 16.53 -22.94
CA ALA A 48 2.79 17.78 -23.44
C ALA A 48 2.86 18.77 -22.25
N LEU A 49 3.84 19.66 -22.23
CA LEU A 49 3.82 20.78 -21.30
C LEU A 49 2.46 21.45 -21.36
N VAL A 50 1.80 21.54 -20.22
CA VAL A 50 0.48 22.15 -20.11
C VAL A 50 0.67 23.64 -19.86
N ASP A 51 -0.02 24.46 -20.63
CA ASP A 51 -0.09 25.90 -20.36
C ASP A 51 -1.00 26.13 -19.15
N MET A 52 -0.41 26.51 -18.03
CA MET A 52 -1.15 26.71 -16.78
C MET A 52 -2.19 27.84 -16.84
N ARG A 53 -2.17 28.68 -17.87
CA ARG A 53 -3.17 29.75 -18.07
C ARG A 53 -4.51 29.17 -18.58
N GLU A 54 -4.46 28.04 -19.28
CA GLU A 54 -5.63 27.36 -19.87
C GLU A 54 -6.01 26.08 -19.10
N ASP A 55 -5.27 25.76 -18.04
CA ASP A 55 -5.46 24.53 -17.26
C ASP A 55 -6.36 24.78 -16.06
N GLU A 56 -7.31 23.87 -15.85
CA GLU A 56 -8.27 23.93 -14.72
C GLU A 56 -7.62 23.60 -13.35
N SER A 57 -6.31 23.45 -13.29
CA SER A 57 -5.60 23.12 -12.04
C SER A 57 -5.80 24.18 -10.96
N TYR A 58 -5.81 25.46 -11.31
CA TYR A 58 -6.05 26.52 -10.33
C TYR A 58 -7.47 26.44 -9.75
N ASP A 59 -8.48 26.21 -10.56
CA ASP A 59 -9.87 26.07 -10.10
C ASP A 59 -10.02 24.84 -9.20
N SER A 60 -9.37 23.74 -9.56
CA SER A 60 -9.34 22.54 -8.76
C SER A 60 -8.65 22.75 -7.40
N VAL A 61 -7.59 23.57 -7.35
CA VAL A 61 -6.92 23.95 -6.10
C VAL A 61 -7.79 24.86 -5.24
N LEU A 62 -8.44 25.85 -5.84
CA LEU A 62 -9.37 26.75 -5.12
C LEU A 62 -10.52 25.93 -4.51
N HIS A 63 -11.10 25.02 -5.27
CA HIS A 63 -12.14 24.12 -4.77
C HIS A 63 -11.64 23.26 -3.58
N LYS A 64 -10.40 22.74 -3.66
CA LYS A 64 -9.79 22.03 -2.53
C LYS A 64 -9.68 22.92 -1.29
N PHE A 65 -9.25 24.19 -1.45
CA PHE A 65 -9.16 25.13 -0.33
C PHE A 65 -10.52 25.45 0.27
N GLU A 66 -11.57 25.58 -0.54
CA GLU A 66 -12.93 25.73 -0.05
C GLU A 66 -13.39 24.52 0.77
N VAL A 67 -13.14 23.31 0.29
CA VAL A 67 -13.47 22.08 1.02
C VAL A 67 -12.74 22.02 2.37
N ILE A 68 -11.43 22.30 2.39
CA ILE A 68 -10.64 22.35 3.63
C ILE A 68 -11.14 23.44 4.58
N SER A 69 -11.58 24.58 4.05
CA SER A 69 -12.09 25.67 4.90
C SER A 69 -13.39 25.32 5.61
N ARG A 70 -14.21 24.49 4.98
CA ARG A 70 -15.49 24.01 5.53
C ARG A 70 -15.29 22.82 6.49
N ASP A 71 -14.40 21.92 6.12
CA ASP A 71 -14.06 20.75 6.92
C ASP A 71 -12.55 20.47 6.81
N LYS A 72 -11.83 20.77 7.90
CA LYS A 72 -10.37 20.59 7.97
C LYS A 72 -9.92 19.14 7.79
N ASP A 73 -10.80 18.18 8.02
CA ASP A 73 -10.52 16.76 7.92
C ASP A 73 -10.93 16.14 6.56
N ALA A 74 -11.70 16.85 5.75
CA ALA A 74 -12.28 16.35 4.50
C ALA A 74 -11.25 15.89 3.45
N LEU A 75 -10.05 16.49 3.43
CA LEU A 75 -8.97 16.15 2.50
C LEU A 75 -7.71 15.62 3.21
N ARG A 76 -7.88 15.12 4.43
CA ARG A 76 -6.80 14.50 5.17
C ARG A 76 -6.36 13.21 4.49
N GLY A 77 -5.04 13.00 4.42
CA GLY A 77 -4.46 11.73 3.99
C GLY A 77 -4.78 10.59 4.97
N VAL A 78 -4.11 9.46 4.81
CA VAL A 78 -4.21 8.35 5.77
C VAL A 78 -3.56 8.78 7.09
N ASN A 79 -4.30 8.74 8.20
CA ASN A 79 -3.76 9.09 9.51
C ASN A 79 -2.76 8.01 9.97
N THR A 80 -1.67 8.47 10.57
CA THR A 80 -0.65 7.59 11.14
C THR A 80 -0.98 7.11 12.55
N GLY A 81 -1.91 7.79 13.23
CA GLY A 81 -2.20 7.61 14.65
C GLY A 81 -1.26 8.38 15.58
N PHE A 82 -0.23 9.03 15.03
CA PHE A 82 0.68 9.90 15.77
C PHE A 82 0.25 11.36 15.57
N THR A 83 -0.51 11.90 16.51
CA THR A 83 -1.16 13.22 16.40
C THR A 83 -0.21 14.36 15.99
N LYS A 84 1.03 14.35 16.49
CA LYS A 84 2.01 15.38 16.13
C LYS A 84 2.49 15.24 14.69
N LEU A 85 2.68 13.98 14.24
CA LEU A 85 3.06 13.69 12.86
C LEU A 85 1.93 14.06 11.91
N ASP A 86 0.71 13.64 12.23
CA ASP A 86 -0.47 13.93 11.42
C ASP A 86 -0.76 15.44 11.28
N ARG A 87 -0.45 16.25 12.32
CA ARG A 87 -0.52 17.71 12.22
C ARG A 87 0.48 18.33 11.26
N ILE A 88 1.70 17.75 11.17
CA ILE A 88 2.76 18.26 10.30
C ILE A 88 2.51 17.83 8.85
N THR A 89 2.12 16.57 8.64
CA THR A 89 1.97 15.98 7.29
C THR A 89 0.56 16.12 6.71
N ASN A 90 -0.43 16.47 7.53
CA ASN A 90 -1.85 16.37 7.22
C ASN A 90 -2.27 14.94 6.82
N GLY A 91 -1.65 13.94 7.47
CA GLY A 91 -1.74 12.53 7.11
C GLY A 91 -0.88 12.17 5.89
N LEU A 92 -0.79 10.89 5.57
CA LEU A 92 -0.04 10.39 4.42
C LEU A 92 -0.88 10.61 3.15
N GLN A 93 -0.40 11.48 2.25
CA GLN A 93 -1.18 11.87 1.08
C GLN A 93 -1.13 10.81 -0.04
N LYS A 94 -2.11 10.85 -0.92
CA LYS A 94 -2.09 10.00 -2.12
C LYS A 94 -0.87 10.34 -2.98
N SER A 95 -0.22 9.32 -3.50
CA SER A 95 0.99 9.41 -4.34
C SER A 95 2.27 9.79 -3.59
N ASP A 96 2.23 9.97 -2.27
CA ASP A 96 3.45 10.19 -1.48
C ASP A 96 4.30 8.92 -1.46
N PHE A 97 5.60 9.14 -1.54
CA PHE A 97 6.63 8.14 -1.26
C PHE A 97 7.36 8.53 0.03
N ILE A 98 7.16 7.75 1.08
CA ILE A 98 7.65 8.06 2.43
C ILE A 98 8.72 7.05 2.82
N VAL A 99 9.88 7.54 3.24
CA VAL A 99 10.98 6.70 3.71
C VAL A 99 11.09 6.81 5.22
N LEU A 100 10.92 5.68 5.90
CA LEU A 100 11.13 5.54 7.33
C LEU A 100 12.47 4.84 7.57
N ALA A 101 13.47 5.59 8.04
CA ALA A 101 14.80 5.08 8.31
C ALA A 101 15.10 5.08 9.82
N ALA A 102 15.75 4.01 10.30
CA ALA A 102 16.24 3.90 11.67
C ALA A 102 17.41 2.95 11.71
N ARG A 103 18.24 3.05 12.77
CA ARG A 103 19.25 2.02 13.05
C ARG A 103 18.57 0.69 13.37
N PRO A 104 19.25 -0.45 13.14
CA PRO A 104 18.73 -1.76 13.53
C PRO A 104 18.30 -1.79 15.00
N GLY A 105 17.17 -2.43 15.30
CA GLY A 105 16.65 -2.58 16.66
C GLY A 105 15.94 -1.37 17.28
N VAL A 106 15.92 -0.20 16.63
CA VAL A 106 15.26 1.02 17.16
C VAL A 106 13.73 1.00 17.02
N GLY A 107 13.18 0.08 16.22
CA GLY A 107 11.73 -0.08 16.09
C GLY A 107 11.13 0.44 14.77
N LYS A 108 11.91 0.48 13.67
CA LYS A 108 11.43 0.82 12.32
C LYS A 108 10.13 0.10 11.97
N THR A 109 10.16 -1.22 11.96
CA THR A 109 9.00 -2.08 11.67
C THR A 109 7.85 -1.84 12.65
N THR A 110 8.13 -1.60 13.93
CA THR A 110 7.12 -1.34 14.95
C THR A 110 6.32 -0.07 14.65
N ILE A 111 6.98 1.03 14.29
CA ILE A 111 6.30 2.28 13.91
C ILE A 111 5.45 2.05 12.64
N GLY A 112 6.01 1.39 11.62
CA GLY A 112 5.28 1.06 10.40
C GLY A 112 4.03 0.22 10.69
N MET A 113 4.16 -0.79 11.54
CA MET A 113 3.03 -1.64 11.96
C MET A 113 1.98 -0.87 12.75
N ASN A 114 2.36 0.08 13.61
CA ASN A 114 1.43 0.92 14.36
C ASN A 114 0.64 1.85 13.40
N ILE A 115 1.29 2.38 12.36
CA ILE A 115 0.60 3.17 11.32
C ILE A 115 -0.42 2.30 10.58
N ILE A 116 -0.04 1.08 10.17
CA ILE A 116 -0.93 0.13 9.51
C ILE A 116 -2.10 -0.25 10.43
N GLU A 117 -1.83 -0.53 11.71
CA GLU A 117 -2.85 -0.84 12.70
C GLU A 117 -3.88 0.28 12.82
N HIS A 118 -3.42 1.52 12.97
CA HIS A 118 -4.29 2.69 13.06
C HIS A 118 -5.11 2.89 11.77
N ALA A 119 -4.45 2.91 10.63
CA ALA A 119 -5.09 3.11 9.34
C ALA A 119 -6.17 2.05 9.05
N ALA A 120 -5.89 0.78 9.35
CA ALA A 120 -6.81 -0.31 9.04
C ALA A 120 -7.96 -0.46 10.04
N LEU A 121 -7.70 -0.24 11.34
CA LEU A 121 -8.68 -0.49 12.41
C LEU A 121 -9.47 0.76 12.79
N VAL A 122 -8.86 1.94 12.76
CA VAL A 122 -9.50 3.20 13.15
C VAL A 122 -10.10 3.89 11.92
N ASP A 123 -9.30 4.08 10.87
CA ASP A 123 -9.72 4.77 9.65
C ASP A 123 -10.34 3.84 8.61
N ASN A 124 -10.43 2.53 8.90
CA ASN A 124 -11.00 1.52 8.01
C ASN A 124 -10.39 1.50 6.60
N ARG A 125 -9.09 1.78 6.50
CA ARG A 125 -8.32 1.81 5.24
C ARG A 125 -7.88 0.41 4.82
N VAL A 126 -7.67 0.26 3.52
CA VAL A 126 -7.13 -0.98 2.95
C VAL A 126 -5.61 -0.86 2.88
N CYS A 127 -4.92 -1.73 3.60
CA CYS A 127 -3.47 -1.70 3.76
C CYS A 127 -2.83 -2.97 3.19
N ALA A 128 -1.70 -2.82 2.51
CA ALA A 128 -0.86 -3.93 2.06
C ALA A 128 0.52 -3.83 2.71
N ILE A 129 1.04 -4.95 3.19
CA ILE A 129 2.38 -5.08 3.77
C ILE A 129 3.17 -6.07 2.94
N PHE A 130 4.32 -5.65 2.45
CA PHE A 130 5.33 -6.51 1.85
C PHE A 130 6.50 -6.59 2.81
N SER A 131 6.72 -7.76 3.40
CA SER A 131 7.78 -7.98 4.38
C SER A 131 8.83 -8.93 3.84
N LEU A 132 10.03 -8.39 3.61
CA LEU A 132 11.16 -9.17 3.13
C LEU A 132 12.01 -9.72 4.30
N GLU A 133 11.84 -9.14 5.50
CA GLU A 133 12.63 -9.51 6.69
C GLU A 133 11.87 -10.48 7.60
N MET A 134 10.56 -10.29 7.79
CA MET A 134 9.78 -11.01 8.79
C MET A 134 8.65 -11.85 8.19
N PRO A 135 8.50 -13.13 8.61
CA PRO A 135 7.33 -13.94 8.24
C PRO A 135 6.00 -13.33 8.72
N ARG A 136 4.93 -13.53 7.95
CA ARG A 136 3.58 -13.03 8.26
C ARG A 136 3.07 -13.42 9.65
N VAL A 137 3.46 -14.60 10.14
CA VAL A 137 3.07 -15.05 11.48
C VAL A 137 3.64 -14.15 12.55
N GLN A 138 4.90 -13.71 12.43
CA GLN A 138 5.52 -12.79 13.36
C GLN A 138 4.89 -11.40 13.30
N LEU A 139 4.55 -10.91 12.10
CA LEU A 139 3.82 -9.65 11.95
C LEU A 139 2.43 -9.73 12.57
N ALA A 140 1.70 -10.83 12.36
CA ALA A 140 0.40 -11.08 12.98
C ALA A 140 0.48 -11.14 14.52
N GLN A 141 1.53 -11.78 15.05
CA GLN A 141 1.79 -11.79 16.51
C GLN A 141 2.01 -10.37 17.05
N ARG A 142 2.81 -9.55 16.34
CA ARG A 142 3.06 -8.15 16.74
C ARG A 142 1.76 -7.33 16.70
N LEU A 143 0.99 -7.40 15.62
CA LEU A 143 -0.31 -6.72 15.51
C LEU A 143 -1.26 -7.15 16.62
N LEU A 144 -1.36 -8.44 16.87
CA LEU A 144 -2.26 -8.97 17.89
C LEU A 144 -1.90 -8.50 19.29
N CYS A 145 -0.62 -8.57 19.66
CA CYS A 145 -0.14 -8.15 20.97
C CYS A 145 -0.21 -6.63 21.16
N SER A 146 0.12 -5.86 20.11
CA SER A 146 0.01 -4.40 20.11
C SER A 146 -1.42 -3.96 20.33
N PHE A 147 -2.33 -4.43 19.51
CA PHE A 147 -3.74 -4.06 19.57
C PHE A 147 -4.42 -4.52 20.86
N ALA A 148 -4.08 -5.72 21.35
CA ALA A 148 -4.57 -6.24 22.63
C ALA A 148 -3.95 -5.53 23.86
N ARG A 149 -2.87 -4.74 23.65
CA ARG A 149 -2.04 -4.18 24.73
C ARG A 149 -1.56 -5.25 25.70
N VAL A 150 -1.08 -6.37 25.16
CA VAL A 150 -0.52 -7.50 25.88
C VAL A 150 0.98 -7.61 25.56
N SER A 151 1.79 -7.86 26.57
CA SER A 151 3.23 -8.00 26.39
C SER A 151 3.56 -9.20 25.49
N MET A 152 4.29 -8.96 24.41
CA MET A 152 4.80 -10.02 23.53
C MET A 152 5.71 -11.00 24.30
N SER A 153 6.53 -10.49 25.23
CA SER A 153 7.42 -11.35 26.04
C SER A 153 6.63 -12.30 26.94
N HIS A 154 5.54 -11.85 27.54
CA HIS A 154 4.65 -12.73 28.34
C HIS A 154 3.96 -13.77 27.45
N ALA A 155 3.53 -13.36 26.25
CA ALA A 155 2.92 -14.28 25.30
C ALA A 155 3.89 -15.39 24.88
N MET A 156 5.14 -15.03 24.56
CA MET A 156 6.18 -15.98 24.17
C MET A 156 6.68 -16.85 25.32
N ALA A 157 6.68 -16.32 26.55
CA ALA A 157 7.06 -17.08 27.76
C ALA A 157 5.94 -17.98 28.29
N GLY A 158 4.72 -17.92 27.73
CA GLY A 158 3.59 -18.71 28.21
C GLY A 158 3.04 -18.25 29.56
N THR A 159 3.30 -17.00 29.97
CA THR A 159 2.90 -16.44 31.28
C THR A 159 1.71 -15.52 31.19
N LEU A 160 0.82 -15.76 30.22
CA LEU A 160 -0.40 -14.97 30.03
C LEU A 160 -1.44 -15.24 31.13
N SER A 161 -2.01 -14.17 31.66
CA SER A 161 -3.14 -14.26 32.58
C SER A 161 -4.46 -14.56 31.83
N GLN A 162 -5.49 -14.99 32.56
CA GLN A 162 -6.82 -15.14 31.96
C GLN A 162 -7.37 -13.83 31.38
N SER A 163 -7.03 -12.68 31.99
CA SER A 163 -7.40 -11.37 31.45
C SER A 163 -6.72 -11.07 30.13
N ASP A 164 -5.46 -11.47 29.96
CA ASP A 164 -4.71 -11.27 28.72
C ASP A 164 -5.28 -12.14 27.59
N TRP A 165 -5.66 -13.37 27.89
CA TRP A 165 -6.34 -14.23 26.94
C TRP A 165 -7.66 -13.61 26.44
N LYS A 166 -8.49 -13.04 27.33
CA LYS A 166 -9.71 -12.35 26.93
C LYS A 166 -9.44 -11.17 25.99
N LYS A 167 -8.39 -10.37 26.29
CA LYS A 167 -7.97 -9.25 25.42
C LYS A 167 -7.50 -9.74 24.06
N LEU A 168 -6.69 -10.80 24.01
CA LEU A 168 -6.19 -11.38 22.76
C LEU A 168 -7.33 -11.93 21.88
N TRP A 169 -8.29 -12.64 22.47
CA TRP A 169 -9.45 -13.13 21.73
C TRP A 169 -10.30 -11.99 21.15
N LYS A 170 -10.55 -10.94 21.94
CA LYS A 170 -11.26 -9.75 21.45
C LYS A 170 -10.47 -9.07 20.33
N ALA A 171 -9.18 -8.85 20.52
CA ALA A 171 -8.30 -8.25 19.52
C ALA A 171 -8.26 -9.07 18.22
N SER A 172 -8.16 -10.39 18.30
CA SER A 172 -8.22 -11.28 17.14
C SER A 172 -9.51 -11.13 16.35
N SER A 173 -10.65 -11.01 17.05
CA SER A 173 -11.95 -10.81 16.42
C SER A 173 -12.04 -9.48 15.66
N GLU A 174 -11.47 -8.41 16.21
CA GLU A 174 -11.43 -7.10 15.53
C GLU A 174 -10.43 -7.07 14.38
N LEU A 175 -9.22 -7.63 14.55
CA LEU A 175 -8.21 -7.71 13.50
C LEU A 175 -8.67 -8.52 12.29
N LYS A 176 -9.51 -9.54 12.47
CA LYS A 176 -10.11 -10.29 11.36
C LYS A 176 -11.06 -9.46 10.49
N LYS A 177 -11.57 -8.34 10.99
CA LYS A 177 -12.41 -7.41 10.24
C LYS A 177 -11.57 -6.38 9.48
N ALA A 178 -10.33 -6.15 9.91
CA ALA A 178 -9.43 -5.19 9.30
C ALA A 178 -8.96 -5.67 7.91
N ARG A 179 -8.87 -4.73 6.98
CA ARG A 179 -8.45 -4.99 5.59
C ARG A 179 -6.94 -4.86 5.45
N ILE A 180 -6.21 -5.80 6.05
CA ILE A 180 -4.74 -5.87 6.01
C ILE A 180 -4.34 -7.09 5.17
N TYR A 181 -3.56 -6.86 4.12
CA TYR A 181 -3.01 -7.88 3.24
C TYR A 181 -1.51 -7.97 3.46
N ILE A 182 -0.99 -9.16 3.70
CA ILE A 182 0.43 -9.38 3.99
C ILE A 182 1.01 -10.33 2.96
N ASP A 183 2.14 -9.92 2.38
CA ASP A 183 2.98 -10.74 1.54
C ASP A 183 4.37 -10.84 2.20
N ASP A 184 4.80 -12.05 2.51
CA ASP A 184 6.08 -12.34 3.17
C ASP A 184 7.07 -13.06 2.25
N SER A 185 6.93 -12.88 0.95
CA SER A 185 7.85 -13.40 -0.06
C SER A 185 9.18 -12.66 0.01
N SER A 186 10.26 -13.35 0.42
CA SER A 186 11.59 -12.76 0.65
C SER A 186 12.30 -12.27 -0.61
N GLN A 187 11.90 -12.75 -1.78
CA GLN A 187 12.54 -12.43 -3.08
C GLN A 187 11.62 -11.68 -4.03
N ILE A 188 10.60 -11.00 -3.49
CA ILE A 188 9.65 -10.27 -4.32
C ILE A 188 10.31 -9.08 -5.03
N THR A 189 10.06 -8.96 -6.32
CA THR A 189 10.56 -7.86 -7.15
C THR A 189 9.64 -6.63 -7.09
N PRO A 190 10.16 -5.42 -7.38
CA PRO A 190 9.32 -4.22 -7.49
C PRO A 190 8.19 -4.35 -8.51
N ALA A 191 8.39 -5.10 -9.60
CA ALA A 191 7.37 -5.35 -10.61
C ALA A 191 6.22 -6.21 -10.07
N GLU A 192 6.53 -7.25 -9.32
CA GLU A 192 5.53 -8.10 -8.65
C GLU A 192 4.76 -7.35 -7.57
N ILE A 193 5.44 -6.51 -6.76
CA ILE A 193 4.79 -5.63 -5.79
C ILE A 193 3.77 -4.75 -6.51
N LEU A 194 4.19 -4.11 -7.61
CA LEU A 194 3.32 -3.24 -8.40
C LEU A 194 2.13 -3.99 -8.98
N SER A 195 2.34 -5.20 -9.53
CA SER A 195 1.28 -6.06 -10.06
C SER A 195 0.26 -6.43 -8.97
N LYS A 196 0.75 -6.90 -7.81
CA LYS A 196 -0.11 -7.23 -6.66
C LYS A 196 -0.89 -6.03 -6.13
N CYS A 197 -0.24 -4.86 -6.04
CA CYS A 197 -0.91 -3.61 -5.64
C CYS A 197 -2.00 -3.20 -6.63
N ARG A 198 -1.75 -3.28 -7.95
CA ARG A 198 -2.74 -2.99 -8.98
C ARG A 198 -3.94 -3.91 -8.89
N ARG A 199 -3.70 -5.22 -8.76
CA ARG A 199 -4.75 -6.22 -8.59
C ARG A 199 -5.58 -5.95 -7.33
N LEU A 200 -4.95 -5.55 -6.23
CA LEU A 200 -5.67 -5.19 -5.01
C LEU A 200 -6.44 -3.88 -5.19
N LYS A 201 -5.84 -2.87 -5.83
CA LYS A 201 -6.47 -1.57 -6.13
C LYS A 201 -7.69 -1.69 -7.04
N SER A 202 -7.70 -2.65 -7.98
CA SER A 202 -8.83 -2.89 -8.89
C SER A 202 -10.03 -3.57 -8.22
N ARG A 203 -9.87 -4.10 -7.00
CA ARG A 203 -10.98 -4.65 -6.22
C ARG A 203 -11.90 -3.52 -5.74
N LYS A 204 -13.15 -3.84 -5.43
CA LYS A 204 -14.15 -2.89 -4.92
C LYS A 204 -13.68 -2.11 -3.68
N GLU A 205 -12.87 -2.74 -2.84
CA GLU A 205 -12.36 -2.16 -1.59
C GLU A 205 -11.20 -1.19 -1.82
N GLY A 206 -10.50 -1.32 -2.95
CA GLY A 206 -9.37 -0.44 -3.29
C GLY A 206 -8.08 -0.76 -2.53
N LEU A 207 -7.15 0.21 -2.50
CA LEU A 207 -5.88 0.16 -1.76
C LEU A 207 -5.51 1.59 -1.37
N ASP A 208 -5.29 1.82 -0.09
CA ASP A 208 -5.01 3.15 0.47
C ASP A 208 -3.55 3.33 0.89
N LEU A 209 -2.94 2.30 1.50
CA LEU A 209 -1.58 2.38 2.03
C LEU A 209 -0.80 1.10 1.71
N VAL A 210 0.45 1.28 1.29
CA VAL A 210 1.41 0.19 1.07
C VAL A 210 2.62 0.40 1.96
N MET A 211 3.00 -0.62 2.72
CA MET A 211 4.23 -0.68 3.49
C MET A 211 5.15 -1.75 2.90
N ILE A 212 6.42 -1.39 2.72
CA ILE A 212 7.47 -2.33 2.31
C ILE A 212 8.53 -2.30 3.41
N ASP A 213 8.78 -3.45 4.05
CA ASP A 213 9.79 -3.61 5.10
C ASP A 213 10.91 -4.54 4.62
N TYR A 214 12.13 -4.01 4.56
CA TYR A 214 13.33 -4.67 4.03
C TYR A 214 14.55 -4.42 4.93
#